data_b70dccba654eec1b010a42d9164c7042
#
_entry.id   b70dccba654eec1b010a42d9164c7042
#
_cell.length_a   1.000
_cell.length_b   1.000
_cell.length_c   1.000
_cell.angle_alpha   90.00
_cell.angle_beta   90.00
_cell.angle_gamma   90.00
#
_symmetry.space_group_name_H-M   'P 1'
#
loop_
_entity.id
_entity.type
_entity.pdbx_description
1 polymer ?
#
loop_
_entity_poly.entity_id
_entity_poly.type
_entity_poly.pdbx_seq_one_letter_code
_entity_poly.pdbx_strand_id
1 'polypeptide(L)'
;MQKFENKTNLLHTMEMDANALASIERATGKPESNQIDSLMPGIDTNHGFEFSEISSTPSYIRLKPLPDNYRDRPVLFLDLDNTLYSKSLGLGTQCMERIGLYFEKYLGIPREESHALGEKYFMDYGLAIRGLIQHFKIDIEQYDRFVDGGLALDGVIRPDVELKRLLQRCKARLWIFTNAGRYHAERVLKLLDIYDQFEGILYCDYLEQNFPSKPERLAYERAMQVAQIESNGQRVYFADDSVTNVASSVAVGWEAVLVDELMDVNVDLAINRRVSDQDLNVPDVKISRRIRHVQELSHVFPELFDE
;
A
#
# COMPACT_ATOMS: atom_id res chain seq x y z
N MET A 1 33.42 3.84 31.12
CA MET A 1 33.81 3.55 29.73
C MET A 1 33.21 2.22 29.35
N GLN A 2 31.94 2.18 28.99
CA GLN A 2 31.25 0.97 28.48
C GLN A 2 29.82 1.40 28.12
N LYS A 3 29.64 2.08 27.00
CA LYS A 3 28.31 2.44 26.45
C LYS A 3 28.40 2.95 25.00
N PHE A 4 29.14 2.30 24.12
CA PHE A 4 29.17 2.68 22.69
C PHE A 4 29.50 1.50 21.75
N GLU A 5 28.96 0.30 21.97
CA GLU A 5 29.26 -0.86 21.10
C GLU A 5 28.03 -1.60 20.55
N ASN A 6 26.83 -1.00 20.54
CA ASN A 6 25.63 -1.72 20.09
C ASN A 6 24.88 -1.08 18.90
N LYS A 7 25.51 -0.24 18.09
CA LYS A 7 24.86 0.33 16.90
C LYS A 7 25.45 -0.08 15.56
N THR A 8 26.51 -0.87 15.54
CA THR A 8 27.19 -1.27 14.29
C THR A 8 26.81 -2.67 13.79
N ASN A 9 26.06 -3.44 14.57
CA ASN A 9 25.71 -4.83 14.21
C ASN A 9 24.37 -4.98 13.46
N LEU A 10 23.61 -3.90 13.22
CA LEU A 10 22.35 -3.99 12.47
C LEU A 10 22.50 -3.80 10.96
N LEU A 11 23.68 -3.37 10.50
CA LEU A 11 23.94 -3.13 9.07
C LEU A 11 24.70 -4.28 8.37
N HIS A 12 25.07 -5.34 9.11
CA HIS A 12 25.93 -6.42 8.58
C HIS A 12 25.17 -7.72 8.26
N THR A 13 23.85 -7.76 8.41
CA THR A 13 23.02 -8.94 8.15
C THR A 13 22.18 -8.86 6.88
N MET A 14 22.38 -7.87 6.02
CA MET A 14 21.51 -7.65 4.85
C MET A 14 22.15 -7.98 3.49
N GLU A 15 23.29 -8.64 3.44
CA GLU A 15 23.77 -9.22 2.20
C GLU A 15 23.44 -10.74 2.19
N MET A 16 22.18 -11.04 1.85
CA MET A 16 21.92 -12.39 1.35
C MET A 16 22.68 -12.56 0.04
N ASP A 17 23.55 -13.58 -0.02
CA ASP A 17 24.28 -13.96 -1.20
C ASP A 17 23.29 -14.18 -2.36
N ALA A 18 23.51 -13.49 -3.49
CA ALA A 18 22.71 -13.64 -4.71
C ALA A 18 22.62 -15.11 -5.17
N ASN A 19 23.59 -15.94 -4.76
CA ASN A 19 23.58 -17.38 -4.99
C ASN A 19 22.58 -18.13 -4.10
N ALA A 20 22.34 -17.69 -2.87
CA ALA A 20 21.34 -18.28 -1.99
C ALA A 20 19.92 -17.99 -2.53
N LEU A 21 19.66 -16.74 -2.97
CA LEU A 21 18.40 -16.36 -3.60
C LEU A 21 18.15 -17.16 -4.88
N ALA A 22 19.14 -17.23 -5.77
CA ALA A 22 19.07 -18.04 -7.01
C ALA A 22 18.95 -19.54 -6.74
N SER A 23 19.35 -20.02 -5.56
CA SER A 23 19.18 -21.40 -5.14
C SER A 23 17.77 -21.66 -4.63
N ILE A 24 17.18 -20.71 -3.89
CA ILE A 24 15.77 -20.75 -3.42
C ILE A 24 14.83 -20.69 -4.64
N GLU A 25 15.06 -19.75 -5.55
CA GLU A 25 14.28 -19.61 -6.78
C GLU A 25 14.40 -20.86 -7.68
N ARG A 26 15.53 -21.54 -7.66
CA ARG A 26 15.74 -22.82 -8.37
C ARG A 26 15.17 -24.04 -7.65
N ALA A 27 15.20 -24.07 -6.33
CA ALA A 27 14.68 -25.18 -5.53
C ALA A 27 13.15 -25.18 -5.45
N THR A 28 12.54 -23.98 -5.48
CA THR A 28 11.08 -23.79 -5.49
C THR A 28 10.51 -23.62 -6.91
N GLY A 29 11.33 -23.83 -7.92
CA GLY A 29 11.25 -23.51 -9.34
C GLY A 29 9.86 -23.47 -9.95
N LYS A 30 9.67 -22.61 -10.95
CA LYS A 30 8.55 -22.73 -11.90
C LYS A 30 8.55 -24.18 -12.39
N PRO A 31 7.52 -25.00 -12.14
CA PRO A 31 7.50 -26.36 -12.64
C PRO A 31 7.60 -26.29 -14.16
N GLU A 32 8.56 -27.06 -14.72
CA GLU A 32 8.60 -27.26 -16.17
C GLU A 32 7.25 -27.80 -16.63
N SER A 33 6.78 -27.31 -17.76
CA SER A 33 5.44 -27.55 -18.32
C SER A 33 5.01 -29.03 -18.44
N ASN A 34 5.92 -29.97 -18.24
CA ASN A 34 5.69 -31.39 -18.42
C ASN A 34 5.31 -32.19 -17.15
N GLN A 35 5.23 -31.56 -15.98
CA GLN A 35 4.84 -32.26 -14.73
C GLN A 35 3.40 -31.92 -14.24
N ILE A 36 2.69 -31.02 -14.92
CA ILE A 36 1.34 -30.59 -14.52
C ILE A 36 0.26 -31.59 -14.99
N ASP A 37 0.50 -32.35 -16.05
CA ASP A 37 -0.49 -33.26 -16.65
C ASP A 37 -0.85 -34.50 -15.81
N SER A 38 -0.08 -34.78 -14.75
CA SER A 38 -0.32 -35.99 -13.94
C SER A 38 -1.16 -35.76 -12.67
N LEU A 39 -1.48 -34.52 -12.31
CA LEU A 39 -2.13 -34.19 -11.02
C LEU A 39 -3.55 -33.63 -11.13
N MET A 40 -4.03 -33.30 -12.33
CA MET A 40 -5.40 -32.80 -12.53
C MET A 40 -6.00 -33.38 -13.82
N PRO A 41 -6.81 -34.43 -13.77
CA PRO A 41 -7.53 -34.92 -14.96
C PRO A 41 -8.69 -33.95 -15.26
N GLY A 42 -8.60 -33.18 -16.35
CA GLY A 42 -9.74 -32.46 -16.92
C GLY A 42 -9.55 -30.97 -17.27
N ILE A 43 -8.33 -30.44 -17.32
CA ILE A 43 -8.12 -29.09 -17.83
C ILE A 43 -7.49 -29.18 -19.22
N ASP A 44 -8.24 -28.72 -20.22
CA ASP A 44 -7.80 -28.60 -21.61
C ASP A 44 -6.69 -27.51 -21.71
N THR A 45 -5.44 -27.94 -21.94
CA THR A 45 -4.25 -27.06 -21.98
C THR A 45 -4.03 -26.43 -23.36
N ASN A 46 -4.97 -26.53 -24.30
CA ASN A 46 -4.81 -26.07 -25.68
C ASN A 46 -5.41 -24.68 -25.97
N HIS A 47 -5.74 -23.86 -24.96
CA HIS A 47 -6.02 -22.46 -25.19
C HIS A 47 -4.71 -21.67 -25.02
N GLY A 48 -4.11 -21.30 -26.16
CA GLY A 48 -3.10 -20.26 -26.22
C GLY A 48 -3.64 -19.01 -25.49
N PHE A 49 -2.95 -18.55 -24.45
CA PHE A 49 -3.25 -17.27 -23.82
C PHE A 49 -2.96 -16.19 -24.88
N GLU A 50 -4.00 -15.81 -25.61
CA GLU A 50 -4.04 -14.48 -26.21
C GLU A 50 -3.96 -13.50 -25.04
N PHE A 51 -3.01 -12.55 -25.14
CA PHE A 51 -2.95 -11.40 -24.24
C PHE A 51 -4.29 -10.64 -24.35
N SER A 52 -5.27 -11.04 -23.55
CA SER A 52 -6.49 -10.29 -23.39
C SER A 52 -6.12 -8.94 -22.82
N GLU A 53 -6.64 -7.90 -23.43
CA GLU A 53 -6.51 -6.49 -23.09
C GLU A 53 -6.44 -6.31 -21.58
N ILE A 54 -5.41 -5.57 -21.11
CA ILE A 54 -5.26 -5.11 -19.74
C ILE A 54 -6.63 -4.57 -19.31
N SER A 55 -7.23 -5.13 -18.27
CA SER A 55 -8.51 -4.65 -17.76
C SER A 55 -8.40 -3.14 -17.54
N SER A 56 -9.06 -2.38 -18.39
CA SER A 56 -8.99 -0.91 -18.38
C SER A 56 -9.78 -0.28 -17.22
N THR A 57 -10.36 -1.12 -16.36
CA THR A 57 -11.22 -0.67 -15.26
C THR A 57 -10.39 -0.62 -13.97
N PRO A 58 -10.17 0.58 -13.41
CA PRO A 58 -9.45 0.72 -12.14
C PRO A 58 -10.14 -0.04 -11.00
N SER A 59 -9.37 -0.62 -10.10
CA SER A 59 -9.86 -1.37 -8.95
C SER A 59 -10.35 -0.41 -7.87
N TYR A 60 -11.64 -0.09 -7.89
CA TYR A 60 -12.25 0.80 -6.92
C TYR A 60 -13.69 0.39 -6.57
N ILE A 61 -14.16 0.90 -5.44
CA ILE A 61 -15.56 0.83 -5.04
C ILE A 61 -16.08 2.25 -4.88
N ARG A 62 -17.18 2.56 -5.53
CA ARG A 62 -17.91 3.80 -5.25
C ARG A 62 -18.94 3.53 -4.14
N LEU A 63 -18.84 4.28 -3.05
CA LEU A 63 -19.71 4.15 -1.88
C LEU A 63 -20.88 5.13 -1.87
N LYS A 64 -20.69 6.29 -2.52
CA LYS A 64 -21.69 7.34 -2.65
C LYS A 64 -21.85 7.79 -4.09
N PRO A 65 -23.02 8.24 -4.51
CA PRO A 65 -23.18 8.89 -5.80
C PRO A 65 -22.32 10.16 -5.88
N LEU A 66 -21.96 10.51 -7.10
CA LEU A 66 -21.22 11.74 -7.36
C LEU A 66 -22.12 12.93 -7.02
N PRO A 67 -21.67 13.91 -6.22
CA PRO A 67 -22.46 15.09 -5.92
C PRO A 67 -22.60 15.99 -7.16
N ASP A 68 -23.71 16.71 -7.30
CA ASP A 68 -23.98 17.56 -8.46
C ASP A 68 -22.88 18.61 -8.72
N ASN A 69 -22.30 19.14 -7.62
CA ASN A 69 -21.21 20.13 -7.65
C ASN A 69 -19.81 19.51 -7.51
N TYR A 70 -19.61 18.27 -7.93
CA TYR A 70 -18.35 17.56 -7.72
C TYR A 70 -17.13 18.25 -8.35
N ARG A 71 -17.31 19.00 -9.43
CA ARG A 71 -16.24 19.72 -10.11
C ARG A 71 -15.69 20.90 -9.31
N ASP A 72 -16.55 21.51 -8.47
CA ASP A 72 -16.20 22.70 -7.68
C ASP A 72 -15.59 22.32 -6.33
N ARG A 73 -15.72 21.06 -5.92
CA ARG A 73 -15.23 20.59 -4.63
C ARG A 73 -13.83 20.02 -4.75
N PRO A 74 -12.91 20.37 -3.84
CA PRO A 74 -11.62 19.70 -3.75
C PRO A 74 -11.80 18.22 -3.46
N VAL A 75 -10.76 17.42 -3.73
CA VAL A 75 -10.72 16.00 -3.41
C VAL A 75 -9.62 15.76 -2.38
N LEU A 76 -9.93 15.05 -1.31
CA LEU A 76 -8.97 14.60 -0.32
C LEU A 76 -8.87 13.08 -0.38
N PHE A 77 -7.71 12.61 -0.80
CA PHE A 77 -7.33 11.20 -0.70
C PHE A 77 -6.64 10.95 0.63
N LEU A 78 -7.07 9.90 1.30
CA LEU A 78 -6.45 9.42 2.55
C LEU A 78 -5.92 8.01 2.33
N ASP A 79 -4.68 7.78 2.68
CA ASP A 79 -4.19 6.44 2.89
C ASP A 79 -4.91 5.80 4.09
N LEU A 80 -4.78 4.50 4.24
CA LEU A 80 -5.52 3.72 5.25
C LEU A 80 -4.61 3.30 6.42
N ASP A 81 -3.65 2.43 6.11
CA ASP A 81 -2.85 1.73 7.11
C ASP A 81 -1.77 2.65 7.70
N ASN A 82 -1.67 2.72 9.04
CA ASN A 82 -0.79 3.64 9.77
C ASN A 82 -1.09 5.15 9.53
N THR A 83 -2.15 5.46 8.78
CA THR A 83 -2.63 6.81 8.51
C THR A 83 -3.92 7.11 9.24
N LEU A 84 -4.97 6.29 9.07
CA LEU A 84 -6.26 6.46 9.77
C LEU A 84 -6.28 5.83 11.16
N TYR A 85 -5.29 5.05 11.49
CA TYR A 85 -5.05 4.47 12.80
C TYR A 85 -3.55 4.43 13.09
N SER A 86 -3.22 4.39 14.37
CA SER A 86 -1.83 4.48 14.84
C SER A 86 -0.99 3.28 14.40
N LYS A 87 0.23 3.54 13.93
CA LYS A 87 1.27 2.56 13.67
C LYS A 87 1.63 1.75 14.92
N SER A 88 1.42 2.34 16.11
CA SER A 88 1.69 1.69 17.41
C SER A 88 0.79 0.47 17.68
N LEU A 89 -0.30 0.28 16.91
CA LEU A 89 -1.12 -0.93 16.97
C LEU A 89 -0.38 -2.19 16.46
N GLY A 90 0.77 -2.03 15.78
CA GLY A 90 1.63 -3.13 15.37
C GLY A 90 1.07 -3.98 14.22
N LEU A 91 0.03 -3.54 13.53
CA LEU A 91 -0.60 -4.31 12.44
C LEU A 91 0.33 -4.50 11.25
N GLY A 92 1.18 -3.50 10.93
CA GLY A 92 2.21 -3.64 9.91
C GLY A 92 3.22 -4.74 10.22
N THR A 93 3.69 -4.82 11.47
CA THR A 93 4.57 -5.91 11.94
C THR A 93 3.86 -7.27 11.83
N GLN A 94 2.60 -7.34 12.26
CA GLN A 94 1.80 -8.57 12.14
C GLN A 94 1.63 -8.99 10.67
N CYS A 95 1.44 -8.03 9.75
CA CYS A 95 1.33 -8.30 8.32
C CYS A 95 2.65 -8.92 7.79
N MET A 96 3.80 -8.34 8.11
CA MET A 96 5.11 -8.87 7.70
C MET A 96 5.37 -10.28 8.27
N GLU A 97 5.00 -10.54 9.51
CA GLU A 97 5.06 -11.89 10.09
C GLU A 97 4.19 -12.89 9.32
N ARG A 98 2.97 -12.49 8.95
CA ARG A 98 2.06 -13.35 8.18
C ARG A 98 2.56 -13.61 6.77
N ILE A 99 3.20 -12.64 6.12
CA ILE A 99 3.88 -12.81 4.84
C ILE A 99 4.97 -13.89 4.96
N GLY A 100 5.83 -13.79 5.98
CA GLY A 100 6.86 -14.81 6.26
C GLY A 100 6.27 -16.20 6.51
N LEU A 101 5.19 -16.28 7.29
CA LEU A 101 4.47 -17.55 7.52
C LEU A 101 3.82 -18.11 6.24
N TYR A 102 3.37 -17.25 5.33
CA TYR A 102 2.86 -17.69 4.03
C TYR A 102 3.97 -18.35 3.20
N PHE A 103 5.15 -17.73 3.14
CA PHE A 103 6.32 -18.28 2.44
C PHE A 103 6.72 -19.64 3.01
N GLU A 104 6.79 -19.74 4.34
CA GLU A 104 7.12 -21.00 5.01
C GLU A 104 6.08 -22.09 4.70
N LYS A 105 4.81 -21.78 4.88
CA LYS A 105 3.72 -22.76 4.81
C LYS A 105 3.40 -23.21 3.40
N TYR A 106 3.36 -22.28 2.44
CA TYR A 106 2.85 -22.54 1.11
C TYR A 106 3.94 -22.65 0.04
N LEU A 107 5.12 -22.08 0.28
CA LEU A 107 6.23 -22.12 -0.65
C LEU A 107 7.38 -23.01 -0.15
N GLY A 108 7.32 -23.51 1.09
CA GLY A 108 8.35 -24.36 1.68
C GLY A 108 9.67 -23.66 1.94
N ILE A 109 9.68 -22.33 1.99
CA ILE A 109 10.88 -21.52 2.25
C ILE A 109 11.15 -21.53 3.77
N PRO A 110 12.38 -21.82 4.23
CA PRO A 110 12.70 -21.80 5.65
C PRO A 110 12.37 -20.46 6.30
N ARG A 111 11.89 -20.47 7.56
CA ARG A 111 11.42 -19.25 8.25
C ARG A 111 12.45 -18.12 8.29
N GLU A 112 13.73 -18.45 8.49
CA GLU A 112 14.82 -17.47 8.53
C GLU A 112 15.00 -16.73 7.19
N GLU A 113 14.78 -17.46 6.09
CA GLU A 113 14.87 -16.90 4.73
C GLU A 113 13.57 -16.20 4.33
N SER A 114 12.42 -16.70 4.78
CA SER A 114 11.08 -16.17 4.46
C SER A 114 10.91 -14.71 4.83
N HIS A 115 11.39 -14.33 6.01
CA HIS A 115 11.26 -12.94 6.49
C HIS A 115 12.12 -11.99 5.65
N ALA A 116 13.38 -12.36 5.41
CA ALA A 116 14.30 -11.57 4.61
C ALA A 116 13.81 -11.43 3.15
N LEU A 117 13.22 -12.49 2.59
CA LEU A 117 12.66 -12.46 1.24
C LEU A 117 11.40 -11.58 1.15
N GLY A 118 10.53 -11.61 2.18
CA GLY A 118 9.38 -10.73 2.28
C GLY A 118 9.78 -9.25 2.34
N GLU A 119 10.76 -8.91 3.17
CA GLU A 119 11.33 -7.56 3.24
C GLU A 119 11.97 -7.15 1.91
N LYS A 120 12.76 -8.03 1.29
CA LYS A 120 13.36 -7.78 -0.01
C LYS A 120 12.31 -7.46 -1.08
N TYR A 121 11.26 -8.27 -1.17
CA TYR A 121 10.20 -8.02 -2.14
C TYR A 121 9.42 -6.74 -1.87
N PHE A 122 9.20 -6.41 -0.60
CA PHE A 122 8.62 -5.11 -0.25
C PHE A 122 9.53 -3.95 -0.69
N MET A 123 10.85 -4.08 -0.51
CA MET A 123 11.80 -3.04 -0.94
C MET A 123 11.91 -2.93 -2.46
N ASP A 124 11.97 -4.06 -3.18
CA ASP A 124 12.20 -4.08 -4.62
C ASP A 124 10.94 -3.71 -5.43
N TYR A 125 9.77 -4.11 -4.95
CA TYR A 125 8.50 -4.01 -5.69
C TYR A 125 7.45 -3.10 -5.04
N GLY A 126 7.76 -2.51 -3.89
CA GLY A 126 6.83 -1.69 -3.10
C GLY A 126 5.78 -2.49 -2.34
N LEU A 127 5.47 -3.72 -2.77
CA LEU A 127 4.58 -4.67 -2.11
C LEU A 127 5.16 -6.09 -2.22
N ALA A 128 5.19 -6.83 -1.11
CA ALA A 128 5.72 -8.19 -1.09
C ALA A 128 4.98 -9.13 -2.05
N ILE A 129 3.67 -8.97 -2.20
CA ILE A 129 2.85 -9.78 -3.12
C ILE A 129 3.27 -9.61 -4.59
N ARG A 130 3.76 -8.44 -5.00
CA ARG A 130 4.27 -8.24 -6.37
C ARG A 130 5.48 -9.11 -6.66
N GLY A 131 6.43 -9.16 -5.73
CA GLY A 131 7.58 -10.07 -5.84
C GLY A 131 7.13 -11.52 -5.88
N LEU A 132 6.13 -11.89 -5.05
CA LEU A 132 5.56 -13.24 -5.07
C LEU A 132 4.95 -13.62 -6.41
N ILE A 133 4.13 -12.75 -6.99
CA ILE A 133 3.49 -12.99 -8.30
C ILE A 133 4.55 -13.11 -9.39
N GLN A 134 5.62 -12.35 -9.31
CA GLN A 134 6.68 -12.35 -10.33
C GLN A 134 7.57 -13.58 -10.26
N HIS A 135 7.90 -14.06 -9.07
CA HIS A 135 8.88 -15.12 -8.86
C HIS A 135 8.26 -16.48 -8.57
N PHE A 136 7.00 -16.54 -8.12
CA PHE A 136 6.31 -17.78 -7.76
C PHE A 136 4.94 -17.86 -8.41
N LYS A 137 4.48 -19.08 -8.60
CA LYS A 137 3.08 -19.34 -8.94
C LYS A 137 2.30 -19.48 -7.63
N ILE A 138 1.55 -18.45 -7.26
CA ILE A 138 0.77 -18.42 -6.03
C ILE A 138 -0.74 -18.38 -6.32
N ASP A 139 -1.52 -18.87 -5.36
CA ASP A 139 -2.96 -18.60 -5.30
C ASP A 139 -3.16 -17.24 -4.57
N ILE A 140 -3.54 -16.21 -5.34
CA ILE A 140 -3.68 -14.84 -4.87
C ILE A 140 -4.81 -14.73 -3.84
N GLU A 141 -5.94 -15.44 -4.03
CA GLU A 141 -7.03 -15.43 -3.06
C GLU A 141 -6.63 -16.13 -1.75
N GLN A 142 -5.81 -17.17 -1.85
CA GLN A 142 -5.27 -17.84 -0.67
C GLN A 142 -4.31 -16.93 0.09
N TYR A 143 -3.47 -16.16 -0.64
CA TYR A 143 -2.57 -15.18 -0.04
C TYR A 143 -3.37 -14.11 0.70
N ASP A 144 -4.32 -13.46 0.04
CA ASP A 144 -5.17 -12.41 0.61
C ASP A 144 -5.90 -12.89 1.88
N ARG A 145 -6.55 -14.06 1.80
CA ARG A 145 -7.20 -14.66 2.97
C ARG A 145 -6.24 -14.99 4.11
N PHE A 146 -5.03 -15.45 3.78
CA PHE A 146 -4.07 -15.84 4.79
C PHE A 146 -3.36 -14.63 5.40
N VAL A 147 -2.90 -13.68 4.60
CA VAL A 147 -2.15 -12.50 5.07
C VAL A 147 -3.12 -11.46 5.61
N ASP A 148 -3.88 -10.80 4.76
CA ASP A 148 -4.75 -9.68 5.12
C ASP A 148 -5.97 -10.12 5.93
N GLY A 149 -6.62 -11.19 5.49
CA GLY A 149 -7.76 -11.78 6.20
C GLY A 149 -7.42 -12.36 7.56
N GLY A 150 -6.16 -12.72 7.77
CA GLY A 150 -5.67 -13.27 9.04
C GLY A 150 -5.19 -12.22 10.05
N LEU A 151 -5.20 -10.94 9.71
CA LEU A 151 -4.84 -9.87 10.64
C LEU A 151 -5.85 -9.78 11.80
N ALA A 152 -5.34 -9.65 13.02
CA ALA A 152 -6.16 -9.54 14.22
C ALA A 152 -6.72 -8.11 14.38
N LEU A 153 -7.53 -7.66 13.43
CA LEU A 153 -8.11 -6.31 13.43
C LEU A 153 -9.17 -6.14 14.52
N ASP A 154 -9.99 -7.18 14.71
CA ASP A 154 -11.10 -7.14 15.68
C ASP A 154 -10.56 -6.99 17.10
N GLY A 155 -11.06 -6.00 17.80
CA GLY A 155 -10.61 -5.69 19.16
C GLY A 155 -9.30 -4.88 19.24
N VAL A 156 -8.56 -4.72 18.15
CA VAL A 156 -7.38 -3.84 18.03
C VAL A 156 -7.79 -2.49 17.46
N ILE A 157 -8.43 -2.49 16.28
CA ILE A 157 -9.05 -1.28 15.73
C ILE A 157 -10.36 -1.02 16.44
N ARG A 158 -10.59 0.23 16.81
CA ARG A 158 -11.78 0.70 17.53
C ARG A 158 -12.40 1.88 16.79
N PRO A 159 -13.72 2.12 16.94
CA PRO A 159 -14.35 3.32 16.43
C PRO A 159 -13.62 4.60 16.89
N ASP A 160 -13.29 5.46 15.94
CA ASP A 160 -12.64 6.76 16.19
C ASP A 160 -13.64 7.90 16.00
N VAL A 161 -14.22 8.34 17.11
CA VAL A 161 -15.25 9.40 17.13
C VAL A 161 -14.65 10.76 16.72
N GLU A 162 -13.40 11.02 17.07
CA GLU A 162 -12.71 12.28 16.75
C GLU A 162 -12.42 12.35 15.25
N LEU A 163 -11.89 11.28 14.68
CA LEU A 163 -11.70 11.16 13.24
C LEU A 163 -13.02 11.28 12.49
N LYS A 164 -14.06 10.58 12.95
CA LYS A 164 -15.39 10.65 12.32
C LYS A 164 -15.92 12.09 12.29
N ARG A 165 -15.81 12.82 13.41
CA ARG A 165 -16.23 14.23 13.49
C ARG A 165 -15.42 15.12 12.54
N LEU A 166 -14.10 14.89 12.45
CA LEU A 166 -13.26 15.62 11.51
C LEU A 166 -13.72 15.41 10.07
N LEU A 167 -13.93 14.14 9.67
CA LEU A 167 -14.36 13.81 8.32
C LEU A 167 -15.73 14.37 7.97
N GLN A 168 -16.65 14.41 8.94
CA GLN A 168 -18.00 15.00 8.76
C GLN A 168 -17.96 16.51 8.50
N ARG A 169 -16.96 17.22 9.02
CA ARG A 169 -16.74 18.66 8.79
C ARG A 169 -15.97 18.96 7.51
N CYS A 170 -15.48 17.92 6.83
CA CYS A 170 -14.67 18.11 5.62
C CYS A 170 -15.55 18.47 4.42
N LYS A 171 -15.24 19.60 3.79
CA LYS A 171 -15.91 20.08 2.54
C LYS A 171 -15.43 19.35 1.28
N ALA A 172 -14.26 18.70 1.35
CA ALA A 172 -13.72 17.94 0.24
C ALA A 172 -14.53 16.66 -0.04
N ARG A 173 -14.39 16.15 -1.23
CA ARG A 173 -14.80 14.79 -1.58
C ARG A 173 -13.78 13.83 -1.01
N LEU A 174 -14.20 12.89 -0.17
CA LEU A 174 -13.32 12.00 0.57
C LEU A 174 -13.15 10.67 -0.15
N TRP A 175 -11.93 10.27 -0.39
CA TRP A 175 -11.56 9.00 -1.00
C TRP A 175 -10.49 8.29 -0.19
N ILE A 176 -10.61 6.97 -0.06
CA ILE A 176 -9.49 6.14 0.37
C ILE A 176 -8.62 5.82 -0.85
N PHE A 177 -7.30 5.93 -0.67
CA PHE A 177 -6.31 5.52 -1.66
C PHE A 177 -5.23 4.68 -0.99
N THR A 178 -5.42 3.36 -1.00
CA THR A 178 -4.59 2.41 -0.27
C THR A 178 -3.90 1.40 -1.19
N ASN A 179 -2.74 0.92 -0.76
CA ASN A 179 -2.05 -0.22 -1.36
C ASN A 179 -2.55 -1.57 -0.83
N ALA A 180 -3.42 -1.57 0.16
CA ALA A 180 -4.07 -2.78 0.64
C ALA A 180 -5.14 -3.29 -0.32
N GLY A 181 -5.51 -4.57 -0.15
CA GLY A 181 -6.62 -5.18 -0.87
C GLY A 181 -8.00 -4.69 -0.39
N ARG A 182 -9.01 -4.97 -1.20
CA ARG A 182 -10.39 -4.51 -0.98
C ARG A 182 -10.95 -4.90 0.39
N TYR A 183 -10.86 -6.17 0.72
CA TYR A 183 -11.49 -6.71 1.96
C TYR A 183 -10.87 -6.12 3.22
N HIS A 184 -9.55 -5.94 3.22
CA HIS A 184 -8.85 -5.27 4.30
C HIS A 184 -9.34 -3.83 4.47
N ALA A 185 -9.38 -3.06 3.38
CA ALA A 185 -9.81 -1.67 3.40
C ALA A 185 -11.25 -1.51 3.92
N GLU A 186 -12.19 -2.31 3.43
CA GLU A 186 -13.59 -2.27 3.91
C GLU A 186 -13.69 -2.63 5.39
N ARG A 187 -12.94 -3.65 5.85
CA ARG A 187 -12.97 -4.11 7.24
C ARG A 187 -12.42 -3.06 8.20
N VAL A 188 -11.28 -2.43 7.87
CA VAL A 188 -10.70 -1.36 8.67
C VAL A 188 -11.66 -0.18 8.81
N LEU A 189 -12.23 0.30 7.70
CA LEU A 189 -13.15 1.45 7.71
C LEU A 189 -14.42 1.18 8.52
N LYS A 190 -14.94 -0.04 8.49
CA LYS A 190 -16.10 -0.46 9.29
C LYS A 190 -15.76 -0.52 10.79
N LEU A 191 -14.57 -1.01 11.15
CA LEU A 191 -14.11 -1.07 12.54
C LEU A 191 -13.84 0.32 13.12
N LEU A 192 -13.35 1.26 12.30
CA LEU A 192 -13.20 2.67 12.67
C LEU A 192 -14.53 3.43 12.74
N ASP A 193 -15.63 2.86 12.27
CA ASP A 193 -16.96 3.48 12.14
C ASP A 193 -16.97 4.73 11.24
N ILE A 194 -16.20 4.70 10.14
CA ILE A 194 -16.07 5.82 9.19
C ILE A 194 -16.33 5.42 7.73
N TYR A 195 -16.74 4.17 7.48
CA TYR A 195 -16.97 3.65 6.12
C TYR A 195 -17.91 4.52 5.28
N ASP A 196 -18.94 5.06 5.93
CA ASP A 196 -19.96 5.92 5.33
C ASP A 196 -19.50 7.37 5.09
N GLN A 197 -18.27 7.75 5.49
CA GLN A 197 -17.77 9.10 5.27
C GLN A 197 -17.21 9.27 3.85
N PHE A 198 -16.75 8.21 3.22
CA PHE A 198 -16.04 8.26 1.95
C PHE A 198 -16.98 8.18 0.75
N GLU A 199 -16.57 8.81 -0.36
CA GLU A 199 -17.20 8.68 -1.68
C GLU A 199 -16.81 7.36 -2.33
N GLY A 200 -15.60 6.90 -2.09
CA GLY A 200 -15.12 5.63 -2.61
C GLY A 200 -13.78 5.19 -2.03
N ILE A 201 -13.38 4.00 -2.45
CA ILE A 201 -12.13 3.35 -2.07
C ILE A 201 -11.40 2.95 -3.35
N LEU A 202 -10.20 3.44 -3.56
CA LEU A 202 -9.24 2.92 -4.54
C LEU A 202 -8.27 2.00 -3.80
N TYR A 203 -8.20 0.75 -4.23
CA TYR A 203 -7.43 -0.32 -3.60
C TYR A 203 -6.56 -1.05 -4.63
N CYS A 204 -5.61 -1.86 -4.21
CA CYS A 204 -4.87 -2.75 -5.09
C CYS A 204 -5.65 -4.06 -5.30
N ASP A 205 -6.03 -4.32 -6.55
CA ASP A 205 -6.58 -5.61 -6.94
C ASP A 205 -5.44 -6.56 -7.31
N TYR A 206 -5.08 -7.42 -6.38
CA TYR A 206 -3.98 -8.36 -6.58
C TYR A 206 -4.23 -9.39 -7.69
N LEU A 207 -5.49 -9.52 -8.16
CA LEU A 207 -5.84 -10.36 -9.30
C LEU A 207 -5.59 -9.65 -10.65
N GLU A 208 -5.50 -8.30 -10.65
CA GLU A 208 -5.15 -7.54 -11.85
C GLU A 208 -3.66 -7.72 -12.15
N GLN A 209 -3.35 -8.18 -13.36
CA GLN A 209 -1.96 -8.26 -13.79
C GLN A 209 -1.33 -6.86 -13.85
N ASN A 210 -0.18 -6.68 -13.20
CA ASN A 210 0.53 -5.39 -13.15
C ASN A 210 -0.31 -4.24 -12.56
N PHE A 211 -1.13 -4.52 -11.54
CA PHE A 211 -1.88 -3.48 -10.85
C PHE A 211 -0.95 -2.35 -10.37
N PRO A 212 -1.28 -1.07 -10.62
CA PRO A 212 -0.47 0.03 -10.12
C PRO A 212 -0.71 0.23 -8.64
N SER A 213 0.36 0.58 -7.93
CA SER A 213 0.33 0.89 -6.50
C SER A 213 1.11 2.18 -6.23
N LYS A 214 0.83 2.86 -5.14
CA LYS A 214 1.69 3.93 -4.64
C LYS A 214 3.10 3.36 -4.37
N PRO A 215 4.18 4.04 -4.72
CA PRO A 215 4.30 5.42 -5.20
C PRO A 215 4.32 5.59 -6.74
N GLU A 216 3.90 4.63 -7.52
CA GLU A 216 3.92 4.70 -8.99
C GLU A 216 3.00 5.81 -9.51
N ARG A 217 3.49 6.61 -10.46
CA ARG A 217 2.74 7.70 -11.09
C ARG A 217 1.37 7.24 -11.61
N LEU A 218 1.31 6.05 -12.21
CA LEU A 218 0.07 5.48 -12.76
C LEU A 218 -1.01 5.29 -11.69
N ALA A 219 -0.64 5.02 -10.43
CA ALA A 219 -1.61 4.90 -9.33
C ALA A 219 -2.30 6.23 -9.05
N TYR A 220 -1.57 7.35 -9.09
CA TYR A 220 -2.14 8.70 -8.91
C TYR A 220 -2.99 9.12 -10.10
N GLU A 221 -2.58 8.79 -11.33
CA GLU A 221 -3.38 9.03 -12.53
C GLU A 221 -4.71 8.25 -12.47
N ARG A 222 -4.68 7.00 -12.02
CA ARG A 222 -5.89 6.22 -11.77
C ARG A 222 -6.77 6.84 -10.67
N ALA A 223 -6.18 7.32 -9.59
CA ALA A 223 -6.91 7.99 -8.53
C ALA A 223 -7.68 9.22 -9.06
N MET A 224 -7.04 10.03 -9.89
CA MET A 224 -7.71 11.17 -10.54
C MET A 224 -8.84 10.71 -11.46
N GLN A 225 -8.63 9.66 -12.22
CA GLN A 225 -9.64 9.12 -13.15
C GLN A 225 -10.88 8.60 -12.39
N VAL A 226 -10.70 7.76 -11.35
CA VAL A 226 -11.82 7.19 -10.58
C VAL A 226 -12.60 8.24 -9.82
N ALA A 227 -11.91 9.23 -9.25
CA ALA A 227 -12.54 10.34 -8.57
C ALA A 227 -13.12 11.36 -9.54
N GLN A 228 -12.97 11.17 -10.86
CA GLN A 228 -13.43 12.08 -11.91
C GLN A 228 -12.94 13.51 -11.66
N ILE A 229 -11.62 13.65 -11.44
CA ILE A 229 -10.96 14.93 -11.27
C ILE A 229 -10.67 15.48 -12.66
N GLU A 230 -11.21 16.67 -12.92
CA GLU A 230 -10.97 17.38 -14.18
C GLU A 230 -9.68 18.21 -14.08
N SER A 231 -8.94 18.31 -15.19
CA SER A 231 -7.68 19.07 -15.26
C SER A 231 -7.83 20.60 -15.09
N ASN A 232 -9.03 21.09 -14.81
CA ASN A 232 -9.43 22.49 -14.80
C ASN A 232 -9.17 23.23 -13.46
N GLY A 233 -8.13 22.83 -12.73
CA GLY A 233 -7.76 23.53 -11.50
C GLY A 233 -8.45 22.99 -10.22
N GLN A 234 -9.12 21.85 -10.28
CA GLN A 234 -9.66 21.19 -9.09
C GLN A 234 -8.50 20.80 -8.17
N ARG A 235 -8.54 21.25 -6.93
CA ARG A 235 -7.46 21.00 -5.95
C ARG A 235 -7.55 19.58 -5.41
N VAL A 236 -6.41 18.92 -5.32
CA VAL A 236 -6.28 17.56 -4.80
C VAL A 236 -5.34 17.55 -3.61
N TYR A 237 -5.79 16.93 -2.54
CA TYR A 237 -5.08 16.80 -1.28
C TYR A 237 -4.82 15.34 -0.97
N PHE A 238 -3.73 15.09 -0.24
CA PHE A 238 -3.33 13.73 0.11
C PHE A 238 -2.70 13.67 1.50
N ALA A 239 -3.02 12.63 2.27
CA ALA A 239 -2.35 12.30 3.52
C ALA A 239 -1.97 10.83 3.54
N ASP A 240 -0.70 10.53 3.88
CA ASP A 240 -0.12 9.18 3.85
C ASP A 240 1.06 9.11 4.84
N ASP A 241 1.34 7.95 5.41
CA ASP A 241 2.46 7.72 6.33
C ASP A 241 3.79 7.45 5.62
N SER A 242 3.73 7.16 4.32
CA SER A 242 4.91 6.87 3.49
C SER A 242 5.47 8.12 2.85
N VAL A 243 6.73 8.41 3.18
CA VAL A 243 7.50 9.50 2.59
C VAL A 243 7.51 9.45 1.05
N THR A 244 7.71 8.25 0.47
CA THR A 244 7.76 8.07 -0.99
C THR A 244 6.41 8.32 -1.64
N ASN A 245 5.32 7.90 -1.01
CA ASN A 245 3.96 8.16 -1.50
C ASN A 245 3.66 9.66 -1.50
N VAL A 246 3.98 10.35 -0.39
CA VAL A 246 3.79 11.80 -0.28
C VAL A 246 4.63 12.55 -1.32
N ALA A 247 5.91 12.18 -1.50
CA ALA A 247 6.78 12.80 -2.49
C ALA A 247 6.23 12.63 -3.92
N SER A 248 5.77 11.42 -4.27
CA SER A 248 5.18 11.16 -5.58
C SER A 248 3.88 11.91 -5.80
N SER A 249 3.04 12.09 -4.77
CA SER A 249 1.82 12.89 -4.87
C SER A 249 2.13 14.37 -5.15
N VAL A 250 3.14 14.93 -4.50
CA VAL A 250 3.60 16.31 -4.77
C VAL A 250 4.16 16.44 -6.19
N ALA A 251 4.89 15.43 -6.67
CA ALA A 251 5.43 15.41 -8.04
C ALA A 251 4.34 15.40 -9.13
N VAL A 252 3.15 14.87 -8.83
CA VAL A 252 1.98 14.95 -9.74
C VAL A 252 1.11 16.19 -9.49
N GLY A 253 1.54 17.12 -8.63
CA GLY A 253 0.89 18.41 -8.41
C GLY A 253 -0.17 18.42 -7.30
N TRP A 254 -0.21 17.42 -6.41
CA TRP A 254 -1.13 17.39 -5.29
C TRP A 254 -0.58 18.16 -4.07
N GLU A 255 -1.46 18.66 -3.24
CA GLU A 255 -1.10 19.19 -1.92
C GLU A 255 -1.09 18.04 -0.90
N ALA A 256 0.09 17.75 -0.33
CA ALA A 256 0.22 16.57 0.50
C ALA A 256 0.80 16.87 1.89
N VAL A 257 0.48 15.98 2.82
CA VAL A 257 0.97 15.98 4.19
C VAL A 257 1.42 14.58 4.58
N LEU A 258 2.58 14.50 5.24
CA LEU A 258 3.10 13.27 5.82
C LEU A 258 2.48 13.08 7.22
N VAL A 259 1.86 11.93 7.42
CA VAL A 259 1.42 11.50 8.77
C VAL A 259 2.58 10.73 9.40
N ASP A 260 3.24 11.35 10.37
CA ASP A 260 4.44 10.81 11.01
C ASP A 260 4.31 10.86 12.53
N GLU A 261 3.79 9.81 13.10
CA GLU A 261 3.48 9.70 14.53
C GLU A 261 4.72 9.94 15.40
N LEU A 262 5.89 9.52 14.95
CA LEU A 262 7.14 9.64 15.69
C LEU A 262 7.85 10.99 15.47
N MET A 263 7.46 11.75 14.44
CA MET A 263 8.17 12.98 14.03
C MET A 263 9.67 12.74 13.84
N ASP A 264 10.04 11.65 13.16
CA ASP A 264 11.44 11.29 12.97
C ASP A 264 12.18 12.38 12.18
N VAL A 265 13.24 12.91 12.79
CA VAL A 265 14.09 13.95 12.18
C VAL A 265 14.93 13.43 10.99
N ASN A 266 15.04 12.10 10.84
CA ASN A 266 15.81 11.47 9.75
C ASN A 266 14.98 11.24 8.49
N VAL A 267 13.72 11.64 8.45
CA VAL A 267 12.84 11.47 7.29
C VAL A 267 13.43 12.12 6.04
N ASP A 268 14.04 13.29 6.15
CA ASP A 268 14.69 13.99 5.02
C ASP A 268 15.86 13.17 4.44
N LEU A 269 16.58 12.38 5.27
CA LEU A 269 17.64 11.49 4.82
C LEU A 269 17.10 10.22 4.14
N ALA A 270 15.92 9.76 4.55
CA ALA A 270 15.28 8.59 3.96
C ALA A 270 14.73 8.89 2.55
N ILE A 271 14.25 10.13 2.31
CA ILE A 271 13.80 10.58 0.98
C ILE A 271 14.96 10.49 -0.01
N ASN A 272 16.13 11.07 0.34
CA ASN A 272 17.27 11.13 -0.55
C ASN A 272 17.85 9.74 -0.89
N ARG A 273 17.71 8.74 -0.02
CA ARG A 273 18.21 7.38 -0.27
C ARG A 273 17.25 6.52 -1.12
N ARG A 274 15.94 6.60 -0.87
CA ARG A 274 14.96 5.75 -1.57
C ARG A 274 14.62 6.25 -2.97
N VAL A 275 14.70 7.56 -3.19
CA VAL A 275 14.43 8.17 -4.50
C VAL A 275 15.58 7.94 -5.48
N SER A 276 16.83 7.82 -4.98
CA SER A 276 18.00 7.55 -5.84
C SER A 276 18.10 6.09 -6.30
N ASP A 277 17.53 5.14 -5.55
CA ASP A 277 17.68 3.70 -5.81
C ASP A 277 16.56 3.09 -6.67
N GLN A 278 15.44 3.78 -6.80
CA GLN A 278 14.34 3.35 -7.67
C GLN A 278 14.21 4.38 -8.79
N ASP A 279 14.44 4.07 -10.03
CA ASP A 279 14.25 4.87 -11.27
C ASP A 279 13.02 5.82 -11.31
N LEU A 280 12.51 6.16 -10.14
CA LEU A 280 11.55 7.23 -9.90
C LEU A 280 12.33 8.54 -10.06
N ASN A 281 12.20 9.11 -11.25
CA ASN A 281 12.65 10.47 -11.56
C ASN A 281 11.81 11.48 -10.74
N VAL A 282 11.78 11.29 -9.40
CA VAL A 282 11.11 12.19 -8.46
C VAL A 282 12.10 13.31 -8.21
N PRO A 283 11.80 14.53 -8.63
CA PRO A 283 12.65 15.68 -8.34
C PRO A 283 12.82 15.83 -6.82
N ASP A 284 13.86 16.52 -6.38
CA ASP A 284 14.07 16.89 -4.97
C ASP A 284 12.81 17.55 -4.40
N VAL A 285 11.86 16.73 -3.95
CA VAL A 285 10.57 17.18 -3.44
C VAL A 285 10.70 17.35 -1.94
N LYS A 286 10.67 18.61 -1.49
CA LYS A 286 10.63 18.90 -0.07
C LYS A 286 9.21 18.67 0.46
N ILE A 287 9.04 17.68 1.33
CA ILE A 287 7.81 17.51 2.11
C ILE A 287 7.75 18.65 3.12
N SER A 288 6.86 19.59 2.89
CA SER A 288 6.74 20.81 3.70
C SER A 288 5.74 20.70 4.85
N ARG A 289 4.87 19.70 4.81
CA ARG A 289 3.80 19.52 5.81
C ARG A 289 3.91 18.15 6.47
N ARG A 290 3.95 18.14 7.81
CA ARG A 290 3.94 16.91 8.63
C ARG A 290 2.99 17.10 9.80
N ILE A 291 2.28 16.04 10.12
CA ILE A 291 1.39 15.92 11.29
C ILE A 291 1.66 14.61 12.01
N ARG A 292 1.33 14.53 13.29
CA ARG A 292 1.45 13.27 14.04
C ARG A 292 0.28 12.34 13.78
N HIS A 293 -0.91 12.92 13.71
CA HIS A 293 -2.15 12.17 13.56
C HIS A 293 -3.04 12.83 12.52
N VAL A 294 -3.80 12.01 11.81
CA VAL A 294 -4.72 12.47 10.76
C VAL A 294 -5.76 13.48 11.28
N GLN A 295 -6.09 13.46 12.57
CA GLN A 295 -6.99 14.42 13.22
C GLN A 295 -6.46 15.87 13.15
N GLU A 296 -5.17 16.07 12.90
CA GLU A 296 -4.56 17.40 12.75
C GLU A 296 -4.72 17.98 11.33
N LEU A 297 -5.39 17.29 10.41
CA LEU A 297 -5.59 17.75 9.02
C LEU A 297 -6.21 19.15 8.94
N SER A 298 -7.13 19.49 9.85
CA SER A 298 -7.74 20.84 9.88
C SER A 298 -6.75 21.96 10.21
N HIS A 299 -5.60 21.65 10.80
CA HIS A 299 -4.55 22.62 11.08
C HIS A 299 -3.65 22.90 9.86
N VAL A 300 -3.46 21.91 9.00
CA VAL A 300 -2.58 22.04 7.82
C VAL A 300 -3.34 22.35 6.54
N PHE A 301 -4.62 22.02 6.48
CA PHE A 301 -5.54 22.32 5.38
C PHE A 301 -6.84 22.93 5.88
N PRO A 302 -6.79 24.08 6.61
CA PRO A 302 -7.97 24.67 7.24
C PRO A 302 -9.08 24.98 6.24
N GLU A 303 -8.76 25.27 4.97
CA GLU A 303 -9.72 25.55 3.93
C GLU A 303 -10.65 24.37 3.59
N LEU A 304 -10.26 23.15 3.97
CA LEU A 304 -11.06 21.94 3.72
C LEU A 304 -12.12 21.69 4.80
N PHE A 305 -12.09 22.41 5.91
CA PHE A 305 -12.96 22.12 7.05
C PHE A 305 -13.86 23.31 7.40
N ASP A 306 -15.04 23.01 7.92
CA ASP A 306 -15.88 24.00 8.57
C ASP A 306 -15.37 24.29 9.98
N GLU A 307 -15.58 25.52 10.47
CA GLU A 307 -15.21 25.95 11.81
C GLU A 307 -15.89 25.14 12.94
#